data_215503b1e25e9a7133cb181b69b0f4a0
#
_entry.id   215503b1e25e9a7133cb181b69b0f4a0
#
_cell.length_a   1.000
_cell.length_b   1.000
_cell.length_c   1.000
_cell.angle_alpha   90.00
_cell.angle_beta   90.00
_cell.angle_gamma   90.00
#
_symmetry.space_group_name_H-M   'P 1'
#
loop_
_entity.id
_entity.type
_entity.pdbx_description
1 polymer ?
#
loop_
_entity_poly.entity_id
_entity_poly.type
_entity_poly.pdbx_seq_one_letter_code
_entity_poly.pdbx_strand_id
1 'polypeptide(L)'
;NITAMELRGKVTVVTGAAGGIGKALAERFHAEGASVVLADRDAAPLDATVAQLNATRPNSALAVAANLGTEQANADLIRTSIEQFGQIDLFFANAGVGLGSDLSTSEHDWETAFDINFNAHRWAAKYLLPDWLARGEGYFCSTASAAGLLSQIGSAPYTVTKHAAVAFAEWMSITYGGRGVLVSCLCPQGVNTNMLKGADNSNDGPSGNVVRVAGGVLEPEEVAQACVDTIRAETFLVLPHPEVAQYMALKATERDRWLAGMRKLQKRVLGV
;
A
#
# COMPACT_ATOMS: atom_id res chain seq x y z
N ASN A 1 -17.98 0.54 24.29
CA ASN A 1 -17.26 1.66 23.65
C ASN A 1 -15.97 1.09 23.10
N ILE A 2 -15.95 0.78 21.82
CA ILE A 2 -14.69 0.52 21.10
C ILE A 2 -14.06 1.90 20.96
N THR A 3 -12.97 2.16 21.69
CA THR A 3 -12.19 3.37 21.53
C THR A 3 -11.46 3.24 20.19
N ALA A 4 -11.71 4.20 19.28
CA ALA A 4 -11.04 4.27 17.97
C ALA A 4 -9.52 4.17 18.14
N MET A 5 -8.83 3.52 17.18
CA MET A 5 -7.38 3.36 17.27
C MET A 5 -6.67 4.71 17.21
N GLU A 6 -6.01 5.06 18.31
CA GLU A 6 -5.13 6.22 18.37
C GLU A 6 -3.68 5.80 18.13
N LEU A 7 -2.99 6.53 17.25
CA LEU A 7 -1.60 6.22 16.89
C LEU A 7 -0.58 6.61 17.98
N ARG A 8 -0.97 7.49 18.91
CA ARG A 8 -0.08 7.93 20.00
C ARG A 8 0.37 6.75 20.85
N GLY A 9 1.68 6.59 20.99
CA GLY A 9 2.29 5.51 21.77
C GLY A 9 2.27 4.14 21.10
N LYS A 10 1.72 4.02 19.89
CA LYS A 10 1.73 2.78 19.10
C LYS A 10 3.04 2.62 18.32
N VAL A 11 3.37 1.40 17.99
CA VAL A 11 4.49 1.04 17.12
C VAL A 11 3.95 0.71 15.73
N THR A 12 4.40 1.44 14.74
CA THR A 12 3.97 1.28 13.34
C THR A 12 5.14 0.90 12.45
N VAL A 13 4.91 0.01 11.51
CA VAL A 13 5.87 -0.35 10.45
C VAL A 13 5.29 0.09 9.12
N VAL A 14 6.08 0.77 8.29
CA VAL A 14 5.69 1.18 6.93
C VAL A 14 6.73 0.67 5.94
N THR A 15 6.29 -0.12 4.97
CA THR A 15 7.14 -0.59 3.88
C THR A 15 7.06 0.32 2.65
N GLY A 16 8.11 0.34 1.81
CA GLY A 16 8.19 1.28 0.70
C GLY A 16 8.34 2.73 1.18
N ALA A 17 9.05 2.94 2.30
CA ALA A 17 9.09 4.20 3.03
C ALA A 17 10.25 5.13 2.65
N ALA A 18 11.04 4.79 1.62
CA ALA A 18 12.10 5.67 1.11
C ALA A 18 11.55 6.93 0.40
N GLY A 19 10.28 6.93 -0.01
CA GLY A 19 9.65 8.06 -0.68
C GLY A 19 8.14 7.90 -0.86
N GLY A 20 7.53 8.85 -1.55
CA GLY A 20 6.11 8.80 -1.93
C GLY A 20 5.17 8.60 -0.75
N ILE A 21 4.15 7.76 -0.96
CA ILE A 21 3.11 7.47 0.04
C ILE A 21 3.73 6.89 1.33
N GLY A 22 4.68 5.96 1.21
CA GLY A 22 5.28 5.31 2.38
C GLY A 22 6.01 6.27 3.30
N LYS A 23 6.80 7.18 2.73
CA LYS A 23 7.47 8.24 3.50
C LYS A 23 6.44 9.16 4.18
N ALA A 24 5.45 9.64 3.43
CA ALA A 24 4.41 10.51 3.96
C ALA A 24 3.60 9.83 5.10
N LEU A 25 3.29 8.54 4.97
CA LEU A 25 2.66 7.75 6.04
C LEU A 25 3.54 7.70 7.29
N ALA A 26 4.83 7.37 7.16
CA ALA A 26 5.74 7.28 8.30
C ALA A 26 5.89 8.62 9.03
N GLU A 27 6.08 9.71 8.28
CA GLU A 27 6.14 11.06 8.83
C GLU A 27 4.84 11.45 9.53
N ARG A 28 3.70 11.13 8.93
CA ARG A 28 2.39 11.42 9.52
C ARG A 28 2.14 10.60 10.78
N PHE A 29 2.40 9.30 10.79
CA PHE A 29 2.26 8.46 11.98
C PHE A 29 3.17 8.92 13.12
N HIS A 30 4.39 9.32 12.79
CA HIS A 30 5.31 9.90 13.78
C HIS A 30 4.77 11.20 14.37
N ALA A 31 4.22 12.09 13.56
CA ALA A 31 3.57 13.33 14.01
C ALA A 31 2.35 13.07 14.90
N GLU A 32 1.62 11.97 14.67
CA GLU A 32 0.52 11.52 15.56
C GLU A 32 1.01 10.91 16.88
N GLY A 33 2.31 10.74 17.06
CA GLY A 33 2.93 10.24 18.30
C GLY A 33 3.28 8.76 18.29
N ALA A 34 3.22 8.09 17.14
CA ALA A 34 3.68 6.70 17.00
C ALA A 34 5.20 6.59 16.95
N SER A 35 5.76 5.49 17.42
CA SER A 35 7.11 5.04 17.02
C SER A 35 7.00 4.39 15.65
N VAL A 36 7.97 4.67 14.74
CA VAL A 36 7.85 4.25 13.35
C VAL A 36 9.08 3.47 12.88
N VAL A 37 8.85 2.35 12.20
CA VAL A 37 9.87 1.62 11.45
C VAL A 37 9.65 1.86 9.97
N LEU A 38 10.64 2.40 9.30
CA LEU A 38 10.66 2.66 7.87
C LEU A 38 11.46 1.58 7.16
N ALA A 39 10.82 0.82 6.29
CA ALA A 39 11.48 -0.24 5.53
C ALA A 39 11.43 0.04 4.02
N ASP A 40 12.56 -0.10 3.37
CA ASP A 40 12.71 -0.01 1.91
C ASP A 40 14.03 -0.65 1.49
N ARG A 41 14.24 -0.88 0.19
CA ARG A 41 15.53 -1.33 -0.34
C ARG A 41 16.58 -0.20 -0.40
N ASP A 42 16.14 1.06 -0.48
CA ASP A 42 16.98 2.23 -0.65
C ASP A 42 17.34 2.84 0.71
N ALA A 43 18.50 2.47 1.26
CA ALA A 43 18.94 2.83 2.61
C ALA A 43 19.11 4.35 2.82
N ALA A 44 19.76 5.07 1.90
CA ALA A 44 20.11 6.46 2.11
C ALA A 44 18.89 7.40 2.35
N PRO A 45 17.78 7.32 1.59
CA PRO A 45 16.58 8.09 1.90
C PRO A 45 15.91 7.69 3.22
N LEU A 46 15.96 6.40 3.60
CA LEU A 46 15.45 5.94 4.91
C LEU A 46 16.23 6.57 6.05
N ASP A 47 17.56 6.49 6.01
CA ASP A 47 18.44 7.02 7.05
C ASP A 47 18.25 8.52 7.23
N ALA A 48 18.12 9.27 6.12
CA ALA A 48 17.85 10.71 6.16
C ALA A 48 16.52 11.03 6.84
N THR A 49 15.46 10.30 6.51
CA THR A 49 14.13 10.51 7.11
C THR A 49 14.14 10.13 8.59
N VAL A 50 14.73 8.99 8.94
CA VAL A 50 14.83 8.56 10.35
C VAL A 50 15.65 9.53 11.21
N ALA A 51 16.74 10.08 10.65
CA ALA A 51 17.52 11.12 11.36
C ALA A 51 16.66 12.36 11.67
N GLN A 52 15.84 12.82 10.72
CA GLN A 52 14.94 13.96 10.92
C GLN A 52 13.87 13.65 11.98
N LEU A 53 13.26 12.48 11.94
CA LEU A 53 12.24 12.07 12.90
C LEU A 53 12.83 11.93 14.32
N ASN A 54 13.99 11.31 14.46
CA ASN A 54 14.68 11.18 15.75
C ASN A 54 15.23 12.51 16.30
N ALA A 55 15.51 13.50 15.46
CA ALA A 55 15.83 14.85 15.90
C ALA A 55 14.63 15.55 16.57
N THR A 56 13.41 15.22 16.14
CA THR A 56 12.18 15.74 16.75
C THR A 56 11.79 14.99 18.01
N ARG A 57 11.91 13.67 18.00
CA ARG A 57 11.61 12.79 19.15
C ARG A 57 12.64 11.64 19.17
N PRO A 58 13.61 11.69 20.10
CA PRO A 58 14.68 10.70 20.16
C PRO A 58 14.19 9.26 20.29
N ASN A 59 14.85 8.33 19.60
CA ASN A 59 14.58 6.89 19.64
C ASN A 59 13.15 6.49 19.26
N SER A 60 12.51 7.25 18.38
CA SER A 60 11.13 7.01 17.94
C SER A 60 11.02 6.55 16.49
N ALA A 61 12.12 6.45 15.77
CA ALA A 61 12.16 5.99 14.38
C ALA A 61 13.34 5.05 14.14
N LEU A 62 13.13 4.02 13.31
CA LEU A 62 14.14 3.03 12.91
C LEU A 62 14.10 2.84 11.38
N ALA A 63 15.27 2.80 10.74
CA ALA A 63 15.43 2.44 9.34
C ALA A 63 15.79 0.95 9.21
N VAL A 64 15.12 0.23 8.31
CA VAL A 64 15.44 -1.15 7.95
C VAL A 64 15.57 -1.24 6.44
N ALA A 65 16.81 -1.30 5.95
CA ALA A 65 17.09 -1.49 4.54
C ALA A 65 16.91 -2.97 4.16
N ALA A 66 15.90 -3.30 3.35
CA ALA A 66 15.59 -4.67 2.98
C ALA A 66 14.86 -4.75 1.62
N ASN A 67 15.20 -5.77 0.83
CA ASN A 67 14.39 -6.16 -0.32
C ASN A 67 13.25 -7.08 0.13
N LEU A 68 12.05 -6.56 0.24
CA LEU A 68 10.88 -7.27 0.75
C LEU A 68 10.25 -8.26 -0.24
N GLY A 69 10.86 -8.49 -1.40
CA GLY A 69 10.48 -9.54 -2.34
C GLY A 69 10.82 -10.96 -1.89
N THR A 70 11.13 -11.19 -0.61
CA THR A 70 11.38 -12.52 -0.05
C THR A 70 10.69 -12.68 1.30
N GLU A 71 10.30 -13.92 1.62
CA GLU A 71 9.69 -14.24 2.91
C GLU A 71 10.63 -13.93 4.08
N GLN A 72 11.92 -14.30 3.93
CA GLN A 72 12.93 -14.08 4.98
C GLN A 72 13.11 -12.61 5.32
N ALA A 73 13.16 -11.71 4.32
CA ALA A 73 13.30 -10.29 4.57
C ALA A 73 12.10 -9.69 5.34
N ASN A 74 10.88 -10.18 5.07
CA ASN A 74 9.68 -9.79 5.84
C ASN A 74 9.74 -10.31 7.28
N ALA A 75 10.17 -11.54 7.49
CA ALA A 75 10.37 -12.10 8.83
C ALA A 75 11.41 -11.32 9.63
N ASP A 76 12.55 -10.99 9.01
CA ASP A 76 13.63 -10.22 9.63
C ASP A 76 13.21 -8.78 9.95
N LEU A 77 12.44 -8.12 9.08
CA LEU A 77 11.86 -6.78 9.36
C LEU A 77 11.00 -6.81 10.62
N ILE A 78 10.09 -7.78 10.73
CA ILE A 78 9.19 -7.91 11.87
C ILE A 78 9.98 -8.19 13.14
N ARG A 79 10.92 -9.14 13.11
CA ARG A 79 11.80 -9.46 14.24
C ARG A 79 12.58 -8.24 14.71
N THR A 80 13.26 -7.54 13.80
CA THR A 80 14.04 -6.33 14.11
C THR A 80 13.17 -5.22 14.72
N SER A 81 11.96 -5.06 14.21
CA SER A 81 11.00 -4.06 14.72
C SER A 81 10.58 -4.38 16.17
N ILE A 82 10.32 -5.65 16.45
CA ILE A 82 9.96 -6.11 17.80
C ILE A 82 11.16 -6.01 18.77
N GLU A 83 12.37 -6.37 18.33
CA GLU A 83 13.59 -6.21 19.10
C GLU A 83 13.82 -4.74 19.53
N GLN A 84 13.52 -3.79 18.64
CA GLN A 84 13.69 -2.36 18.91
C GLN A 84 12.60 -1.77 19.80
N PHE A 85 11.33 -2.09 19.53
CA PHE A 85 10.19 -1.40 20.15
C PHE A 85 9.27 -2.29 20.99
N GLY A 86 9.58 -3.58 21.12
CA GLY A 86 8.86 -4.55 21.94
C GLY A 86 7.66 -5.21 21.28
N GLN A 87 6.96 -4.52 20.39
CA GLN A 87 5.79 -5.02 19.67
C GLN A 87 5.57 -4.25 18.37
N ILE A 88 4.62 -4.71 17.55
CA ILE A 88 4.08 -3.97 16.40
C ILE A 88 2.57 -3.89 16.59
N ASP A 89 2.02 -2.68 16.57
CA ASP A 89 0.58 -2.45 16.69
C ASP A 89 -0.10 -2.28 15.33
N LEU A 90 0.60 -1.65 14.38
CA LEU A 90 0.13 -1.44 13.02
C LEU A 90 1.23 -1.74 12.01
N PHE A 91 0.90 -2.51 11.00
CA PHE A 91 1.78 -2.79 9.85
C PHE A 91 1.16 -2.29 8.56
N PHE A 92 1.83 -1.38 7.89
CA PHE A 92 1.39 -0.84 6.61
C PHE A 92 2.23 -1.45 5.47
N ALA A 93 1.70 -2.48 4.82
CA ALA A 93 2.28 -3.11 3.65
C ALA A 93 2.07 -2.20 2.42
N ASN A 94 2.99 -1.26 2.20
CA ASN A 94 2.88 -0.23 1.17
C ASN A 94 3.87 -0.40 0.02
N ALA A 95 4.96 -1.14 0.20
CA ALA A 95 5.92 -1.40 -0.89
C ALA A 95 5.21 -1.96 -2.12
N GLY A 96 5.54 -1.45 -3.28
CA GLY A 96 4.94 -1.88 -4.53
C GLY A 96 5.77 -1.47 -5.75
N VAL A 97 5.57 -2.18 -6.85
CA VAL A 97 6.22 -1.92 -8.14
C VAL A 97 5.20 -1.90 -9.26
N GLY A 98 5.45 -1.05 -10.27
CA GLY A 98 4.70 -1.04 -11.53
C GLY A 98 5.56 -1.65 -12.63
N LEU A 99 5.53 -2.96 -12.78
CA LEU A 99 6.31 -3.70 -13.76
C LEU A 99 5.43 -4.28 -14.86
N GLY A 100 5.98 -4.35 -16.06
CA GLY A 100 5.37 -5.00 -17.19
C GLY A 100 4.18 -4.23 -17.80
N SER A 101 3.77 -4.67 -18.95
CA SER A 101 2.68 -4.05 -19.75
C SER A 101 1.57 -5.04 -20.11
N ASP A 102 1.86 -6.00 -20.96
CA ASP A 102 0.92 -6.98 -21.49
C ASP A 102 1.43 -8.42 -21.32
N LEU A 103 0.93 -9.35 -22.14
CA LEU A 103 1.33 -10.75 -22.09
C LEU A 103 2.75 -11.02 -22.57
N SER A 104 3.44 -10.05 -23.16
CA SER A 104 4.87 -10.14 -23.50
C SER A 104 5.80 -9.83 -22.33
N THR A 105 5.25 -9.38 -21.20
CA THR A 105 6.00 -9.17 -19.95
C THR A 105 6.72 -10.44 -19.54
N SER A 106 8.01 -10.31 -19.16
CA SER A 106 8.86 -11.45 -18.77
C SER A 106 8.29 -12.16 -17.54
N GLU A 107 8.51 -13.49 -17.43
CA GLU A 107 8.14 -14.24 -16.22
C GLU A 107 8.83 -13.66 -14.97
N HIS A 108 10.06 -13.21 -15.09
CA HIS A 108 10.77 -12.56 -13.99
C HIS A 108 10.06 -11.30 -13.49
N ASP A 109 9.53 -10.46 -14.39
CA ASP A 109 8.77 -9.26 -13.97
C ASP A 109 7.40 -9.63 -13.38
N TRP A 110 6.76 -10.68 -13.89
CA TRP A 110 5.55 -11.24 -13.28
C TRP A 110 5.81 -11.73 -11.85
N GLU A 111 6.85 -12.54 -11.66
CA GLU A 111 7.25 -13.05 -10.35
C GLU A 111 7.58 -11.89 -9.38
N THR A 112 8.39 -10.92 -9.84
CA THR A 112 8.75 -9.75 -9.04
C THR A 112 7.52 -8.94 -8.66
N ALA A 113 6.58 -8.72 -9.59
CA ALA A 113 5.34 -8.01 -9.29
C ALA A 113 4.49 -8.77 -8.25
N PHE A 114 4.39 -10.09 -8.34
CA PHE A 114 3.70 -10.90 -7.33
C PHE A 114 4.41 -10.86 -5.98
N ASP A 115 5.72 -10.98 -5.95
CA ASP A 115 6.49 -11.01 -4.71
C ASP A 115 6.39 -9.69 -3.95
N ILE A 116 6.51 -8.56 -4.62
CA ILE A 116 6.45 -7.24 -3.98
C ILE A 116 5.01 -6.79 -3.71
N ASN A 117 4.12 -6.88 -4.71
CA ASN A 117 2.77 -6.30 -4.60
C ASN A 117 1.78 -7.16 -3.81
N PHE A 118 2.07 -8.46 -3.65
CA PHE A 118 1.17 -9.41 -3.00
C PHE A 118 1.86 -10.30 -1.97
N ASN A 119 2.88 -11.07 -2.33
CA ASN A 119 3.51 -12.02 -1.42
C ASN A 119 4.10 -11.33 -0.18
N ALA A 120 4.69 -10.13 -0.31
CA ALA A 120 5.19 -9.35 0.81
C ALA A 120 4.09 -9.06 1.85
N HIS A 121 2.85 -8.75 1.41
CA HIS A 121 1.71 -8.57 2.32
C HIS A 121 1.37 -9.87 3.06
N ARG A 122 1.30 -10.98 2.32
CA ARG A 122 1.01 -12.31 2.86
C ARG A 122 2.09 -12.79 3.84
N TRP A 123 3.37 -12.60 3.50
CA TRP A 123 4.47 -12.95 4.38
C TRP A 123 4.48 -12.12 5.66
N ALA A 124 4.30 -10.80 5.56
CA ALA A 124 4.19 -9.95 6.74
C ALA A 124 3.05 -10.41 7.65
N ALA A 125 1.85 -10.62 7.12
CA ALA A 125 0.71 -11.09 7.89
C ALA A 125 0.98 -12.43 8.59
N LYS A 126 1.68 -13.37 7.92
CA LYS A 126 2.04 -14.67 8.49
C LYS A 126 2.83 -14.55 9.80
N TYR A 127 3.76 -13.60 9.87
CA TYR A 127 4.63 -13.40 11.03
C TYR A 127 4.03 -12.48 12.10
N LEU A 128 3.07 -11.61 11.74
CA LEU A 128 2.39 -10.71 12.68
C LEU A 128 1.22 -11.38 13.40
N LEU A 129 0.44 -12.19 12.68
CA LEU A 129 -0.81 -12.77 13.20
C LEU A 129 -0.68 -13.56 14.50
N PRO A 130 0.35 -14.40 14.74
CA PRO A 130 0.45 -15.14 16.00
C PRO A 130 0.44 -14.24 17.24
N ASP A 131 1.23 -13.16 17.21
CA ASP A 131 1.28 -12.19 18.31
C ASP A 131 -0.02 -11.38 18.43
N TRP A 132 -0.53 -10.86 17.32
CA TRP A 132 -1.77 -10.08 17.31
C TRP A 132 -2.97 -10.88 17.81
N LEU A 133 -3.08 -12.14 17.42
CA LEU A 133 -4.15 -13.04 17.88
C LEU A 133 -4.02 -13.39 19.37
N ALA A 134 -2.79 -13.53 19.86
CA ALA A 134 -2.54 -13.78 21.28
C ALA A 134 -2.88 -12.56 22.14
N ARG A 135 -2.61 -11.35 21.65
CA ARG A 135 -2.96 -10.07 22.32
C ARG A 135 -4.42 -9.67 22.13
N GLY A 136 -5.08 -10.18 21.10
CA GLY A 136 -6.42 -9.74 20.68
C GLY A 136 -6.42 -8.32 20.09
N GLU A 137 -5.28 -7.84 19.59
CA GLU A 137 -5.12 -6.50 19.03
C GLU A 137 -4.05 -6.47 17.93
N GLY A 138 -4.37 -5.88 16.79
CA GLY A 138 -3.44 -5.62 15.69
C GLY A 138 -4.14 -4.90 14.54
N TYR A 139 -3.38 -4.15 13.74
CA TYR A 139 -3.92 -3.44 12.58
C TYR A 139 -3.07 -3.69 11.34
N PHE A 140 -3.65 -4.30 10.32
CA PHE A 140 -3.00 -4.52 9.03
C PHE A 140 -3.54 -3.56 7.98
N CYS A 141 -2.67 -2.74 7.41
CA CYS A 141 -3.00 -1.87 6.28
C CYS A 141 -2.29 -2.37 5.02
N SER A 142 -3.03 -2.42 3.92
CA SER A 142 -2.53 -2.88 2.61
C SER A 142 -2.66 -1.77 1.58
N THR A 143 -1.58 -1.37 0.93
CA THR A 143 -1.66 -0.51 -0.26
C THR A 143 -1.91 -1.38 -1.50
N ALA A 144 -3.16 -1.42 -1.92
CA ALA A 144 -3.53 -1.95 -3.22
C ALA A 144 -3.44 -0.82 -4.29
N SER A 145 -4.53 -0.50 -4.93
CA SER A 145 -4.69 0.57 -5.93
C SER A 145 -6.15 0.58 -6.38
N ALA A 146 -6.63 1.66 -6.96
CA ALA A 146 -7.83 1.65 -7.77
C ALA A 146 -7.78 0.59 -8.89
N ALA A 147 -6.58 0.25 -9.37
CA ALA A 147 -6.35 -0.85 -10.30
C ALA A 147 -6.75 -2.22 -9.74
N GLY A 148 -6.72 -2.39 -8.41
CA GLY A 148 -7.17 -3.61 -7.74
C GLY A 148 -8.68 -3.72 -7.57
N LEU A 149 -9.39 -2.62 -7.72
CA LEU A 149 -10.86 -2.56 -7.69
C LEU A 149 -11.45 -2.50 -9.11
N LEU A 150 -10.74 -1.85 -10.02
CA LEU A 150 -11.14 -1.60 -11.42
C LEU A 150 -10.28 -2.40 -12.39
N SER A 151 -9.36 -1.75 -13.06
CA SER A 151 -8.31 -2.33 -13.91
C SER A 151 -7.32 -1.24 -14.30
N GLN A 152 -6.05 -1.60 -14.53
CA GLN A 152 -5.05 -0.69 -15.07
C GLN A 152 -4.84 -0.99 -16.56
N ILE A 153 -5.25 -0.07 -17.42
CA ILE A 153 -4.92 -0.14 -18.85
C ILE A 153 -3.39 -0.06 -19.00
N GLY A 154 -2.82 -0.94 -19.81
CA GLY A 154 -1.39 -0.98 -20.11
C GLY A 154 -0.52 -1.66 -19.04
N SER A 155 -1.11 -2.35 -18.05
CA SER A 155 -0.34 -3.18 -17.12
C SER A 155 -1.15 -4.37 -16.58
N ALA A 156 -0.94 -5.54 -17.18
CA ALA A 156 -1.56 -6.78 -16.74
C ALA A 156 -1.03 -7.24 -15.37
N PRO A 157 0.31 -7.30 -15.12
CA PRO A 157 0.83 -7.72 -13.81
C PRO A 157 0.36 -6.82 -12.66
N TYR A 158 0.33 -5.51 -12.88
CA TYR A 158 -0.13 -4.56 -11.87
C TYR A 158 -1.62 -4.77 -11.54
N THR A 159 -2.47 -4.89 -12.57
CA THR A 159 -3.90 -5.17 -12.40
C THR A 159 -4.13 -6.44 -11.57
N VAL A 160 -3.48 -7.54 -11.93
CA VAL A 160 -3.68 -8.84 -11.29
C VAL A 160 -3.19 -8.83 -9.84
N THR A 161 -1.97 -8.33 -9.61
CA THR A 161 -1.37 -8.32 -8.26
C THR A 161 -2.10 -7.37 -7.31
N LYS A 162 -2.62 -6.24 -7.80
CA LYS A 162 -3.40 -5.33 -6.96
C LYS A 162 -4.82 -5.86 -6.65
N HIS A 163 -5.44 -6.64 -7.54
CA HIS A 163 -6.64 -7.41 -7.20
C HIS A 163 -6.35 -8.48 -6.14
N ALA A 164 -5.23 -9.19 -6.25
CA ALA A 164 -4.80 -10.15 -5.25
C ALA A 164 -4.61 -9.50 -3.87
N ALA A 165 -4.02 -8.31 -3.81
CA ALA A 165 -3.84 -7.56 -2.57
C ALA A 165 -5.19 -7.15 -1.93
N VAL A 166 -6.16 -6.68 -2.72
CA VAL A 166 -7.52 -6.38 -2.23
C VAL A 166 -8.19 -7.64 -1.69
N ALA A 167 -8.22 -8.72 -2.48
CA ALA A 167 -8.85 -9.97 -2.07
C ALA A 167 -8.25 -10.56 -0.79
N PHE A 168 -6.92 -10.44 -0.63
CA PHE A 168 -6.23 -10.88 0.58
C PHE A 168 -6.61 -10.02 1.80
N ALA A 169 -6.66 -8.70 1.64
CA ALA A 169 -7.07 -7.79 2.71
C ALA A 169 -8.53 -8.06 3.16
N GLU A 170 -9.45 -8.27 2.20
CA GLU A 170 -10.84 -8.65 2.49
C GLU A 170 -10.91 -9.99 3.24
N TRP A 171 -10.17 -11.00 2.77
CA TRP A 171 -10.13 -12.30 3.43
C TRP A 171 -9.59 -12.21 4.86
N MET A 172 -8.55 -11.41 5.09
CA MET A 172 -8.00 -11.17 6.43
C MET A 172 -9.04 -10.50 7.34
N SER A 173 -9.71 -9.47 6.85
CA SER A 173 -10.76 -8.75 7.60
C SER A 173 -11.90 -9.69 8.00
N ILE A 174 -12.37 -10.54 7.09
CA ILE A 174 -13.42 -11.53 7.35
C ILE A 174 -12.94 -12.56 8.37
N THR A 175 -11.71 -13.07 8.22
CA THR A 175 -11.22 -14.20 9.01
C THR A 175 -10.81 -13.80 10.42
N TYR A 176 -10.20 -12.65 10.59
CA TYR A 176 -9.56 -12.24 11.85
C TYR A 176 -10.19 -11.00 12.51
N GLY A 177 -11.10 -10.28 11.82
CA GLY A 177 -11.72 -9.08 12.36
C GLY A 177 -12.45 -9.31 13.67
N GLY A 178 -13.20 -10.40 13.79
CA GLY A 178 -13.85 -10.81 15.04
C GLY A 178 -12.89 -11.27 16.17
N ARG A 179 -11.59 -11.30 15.89
CA ARG A 179 -10.53 -11.73 16.82
C ARG A 179 -9.56 -10.59 17.18
N GLY A 180 -9.96 -9.35 16.94
CA GLY A 180 -9.20 -8.14 17.30
C GLY A 180 -8.17 -7.69 16.26
N VAL A 181 -8.15 -8.27 15.05
CA VAL A 181 -7.25 -7.82 13.97
C VAL A 181 -8.03 -6.95 12.98
N LEU A 182 -7.82 -5.65 13.03
CA LEU A 182 -8.40 -4.70 12.11
C LEU A 182 -7.63 -4.69 10.78
N VAL A 183 -8.34 -4.39 9.69
CA VAL A 183 -7.74 -4.35 8.35
C VAL A 183 -8.28 -3.17 7.55
N SER A 184 -7.39 -2.39 6.95
CA SER A 184 -7.74 -1.37 5.95
C SER A 184 -6.98 -1.59 4.65
N CYS A 185 -7.63 -1.25 3.53
CA CYS A 185 -7.07 -1.38 2.19
C CYS A 185 -7.07 -0.03 1.48
N LEU A 186 -5.89 0.52 1.23
CA LEU A 186 -5.69 1.77 0.51
C LEU A 186 -5.73 1.51 -0.99
N CYS A 187 -6.66 2.17 -1.68
CA CYS A 187 -6.88 2.02 -3.13
C CYS A 187 -6.83 3.39 -3.84
N PRO A 188 -5.66 4.02 -3.96
CA PRO A 188 -5.52 5.32 -4.62
C PRO A 188 -5.52 5.18 -6.14
N GLN A 189 -5.84 6.28 -6.84
CA GLN A 189 -5.51 6.50 -8.26
C GLN A 189 -4.15 7.19 -8.37
N GLY A 190 -4.04 8.29 -9.13
CA GLY A 190 -2.80 9.04 -9.32
C GLY A 190 -2.31 9.72 -8.05
N VAL A 191 -1.07 9.44 -7.67
CA VAL A 191 -0.38 10.13 -6.58
C VAL A 191 0.99 10.58 -7.09
N ASN A 192 1.39 11.80 -6.77
CA ASN A 192 2.65 12.42 -7.20
C ASN A 192 3.86 11.72 -6.55
N THR A 193 4.26 10.59 -7.10
CA THR A 193 5.35 9.74 -6.62
C THR A 193 6.33 9.43 -7.75
N ASN A 194 7.49 8.88 -7.40
CA ASN A 194 8.46 8.43 -8.39
C ASN A 194 7.90 7.30 -9.28
N MET A 195 6.99 6.48 -8.76
CA MET A 195 6.32 5.44 -9.56
C MET A 195 5.49 6.06 -10.69
N LEU A 196 4.72 7.13 -10.42
CA LEU A 196 3.95 7.82 -11.46
C LEU A 196 4.87 8.54 -12.46
N LYS A 197 5.95 9.16 -11.99
CA LYS A 197 6.96 9.82 -12.86
C LYS A 197 7.72 8.81 -13.71
N GLY A 198 8.03 7.63 -13.17
CA GLY A 198 8.63 6.53 -13.92
C GLY A 198 7.72 6.01 -15.02
N ALA A 199 6.43 5.88 -14.75
CA ALA A 199 5.43 5.49 -15.75
C ALA A 199 5.28 6.51 -16.89
N ASP A 200 5.49 7.80 -16.63
CA ASP A 200 5.48 8.86 -17.67
C ASP A 200 6.72 8.77 -18.60
N ASN A 201 7.83 8.25 -18.11
CA ASN A 201 9.13 8.24 -18.82
C ASN A 201 9.50 6.86 -19.37
N SER A 202 8.74 5.82 -19.05
CA SER A 202 9.03 4.46 -19.53
C SER A 202 8.61 4.29 -20.99
N ASN A 203 9.46 3.64 -21.78
CA ASN A 203 9.12 3.17 -23.13
C ASN A 203 8.06 2.05 -23.09
N ASP A 204 7.64 1.61 -21.92
CA ASP A 204 6.70 0.50 -21.69
C ASP A 204 5.23 0.91 -21.78
N GLY A 205 4.95 2.13 -22.24
CA GLY A 205 3.58 2.53 -22.60
C GLY A 205 2.98 3.61 -21.68
N PRO A 206 1.82 4.11 -22.06
CA PRO A 206 1.19 5.32 -21.53
C PRO A 206 0.37 5.11 -20.26
N SER A 207 0.73 4.17 -19.37
CA SER A 207 -0.02 3.90 -18.12
C SER A 207 -0.15 5.15 -17.24
N GLY A 208 0.85 6.03 -17.22
CA GLY A 208 0.79 7.31 -16.50
C GLY A 208 -0.27 8.25 -17.06
N ASN A 209 -0.45 8.30 -18.37
CA ASN A 209 -1.48 9.11 -19.01
C ASN A 209 -2.90 8.63 -18.69
N VAL A 210 -3.11 7.31 -18.56
CA VAL A 210 -4.41 6.75 -18.15
C VAL A 210 -4.81 7.28 -16.77
N VAL A 211 -3.88 7.26 -15.84
CA VAL A 211 -4.11 7.72 -14.46
C VAL A 211 -4.45 9.20 -14.40
N ARG A 212 -3.73 10.04 -15.15
CA ARG A 212 -3.99 11.49 -15.24
C ARG A 212 -5.32 11.84 -15.92
N VAL A 213 -5.74 11.02 -16.89
CA VAL A 213 -7.02 11.21 -17.61
C VAL A 213 -8.20 10.71 -16.77
N ALA A 214 -7.99 9.72 -15.91
CA ALA A 214 -9.05 9.09 -15.12
C ALA A 214 -9.40 9.85 -13.83
N GLY A 215 -8.52 10.73 -13.33
CA GLY A 215 -8.77 11.48 -12.10
C GLY A 215 -7.66 12.49 -11.78
N GLY A 216 -7.79 13.22 -10.68
CA GLY A 216 -6.76 14.13 -10.18
C GLY A 216 -5.52 13.37 -9.68
N VAL A 217 -4.39 14.06 -9.65
CA VAL A 217 -3.17 13.56 -9.00
C VAL A 217 -3.09 14.22 -7.62
N LEU A 218 -3.10 13.40 -6.57
CA LEU A 218 -2.97 13.85 -5.18
C LEU A 218 -1.50 13.87 -4.75
N GLU A 219 -1.22 14.69 -3.73
CA GLU A 219 0.07 14.63 -3.05
C GLU A 219 0.09 13.47 -2.03
N PRO A 220 1.28 12.87 -1.76
CA PRO A 220 1.40 11.78 -0.80
C PRO A 220 0.86 12.10 0.60
N GLU A 221 0.97 13.35 1.03
CA GLU A 221 0.50 13.83 2.34
C GLU A 221 -1.03 13.80 2.45
N GLU A 222 -1.75 14.09 1.35
CA GLU A 222 -3.21 14.00 1.29
C GLU A 222 -3.66 12.53 1.44
N VAL A 223 -2.93 11.61 0.80
CA VAL A 223 -3.17 10.16 0.93
C VAL A 223 -2.89 9.68 2.36
N ALA A 224 -1.79 10.14 2.97
CA ALA A 224 -1.46 9.80 4.35
C ALA A 224 -2.51 10.30 5.33
N GLN A 225 -3.07 11.51 5.11
CA GLN A 225 -4.19 12.02 5.92
C GLN A 225 -5.42 11.14 5.80
N ALA A 226 -5.81 10.74 4.59
CA ALA A 226 -6.95 9.86 4.38
C ALA A 226 -6.77 8.50 5.07
N CYS A 227 -5.53 7.98 5.11
CA CYS A 227 -5.21 6.75 5.84
C CYS A 227 -5.39 6.92 7.35
N VAL A 228 -4.90 8.02 7.94
CA VAL A 228 -5.05 8.29 9.38
C VAL A 228 -6.52 8.39 9.75
N ASP A 229 -7.33 9.10 8.95
CA ASP A 229 -8.77 9.25 9.19
C ASP A 229 -9.48 7.90 9.14
N THR A 230 -9.10 7.04 8.18
CA THR A 230 -9.66 5.69 8.03
C THR A 230 -9.25 4.77 9.18
N ILE A 231 -7.99 4.81 9.62
CA ILE A 231 -7.49 4.04 10.77
C ILE A 231 -8.25 4.41 12.04
N ARG A 232 -8.47 5.71 12.27
CA ARG A 232 -9.29 6.19 13.40
C ARG A 232 -10.75 5.75 13.32
N ALA A 233 -11.31 5.75 12.12
CA ALA A 233 -12.67 5.28 11.89
C ALA A 233 -12.80 3.75 11.85
N GLU A 234 -11.69 3.02 11.85
CA GLU A 234 -11.62 1.55 11.76
C GLU A 234 -12.39 1.00 10.55
N THR A 235 -12.40 1.74 9.44
CA THR A 235 -13.08 1.33 8.21
C THR A 235 -12.13 0.61 7.26
N PHE A 236 -12.69 -0.28 6.43
CA PHE A 236 -11.89 -1.14 5.58
C PHE A 236 -11.28 -0.41 4.39
N LEU A 237 -12.08 0.34 3.63
CA LEU A 237 -11.65 0.89 2.33
C LEU A 237 -11.22 2.34 2.44
N VAL A 238 -9.96 2.61 2.06
CA VAL A 238 -9.42 3.97 1.95
C VAL A 238 -9.46 4.40 0.49
N LEU A 239 -10.34 5.32 0.15
CA LEU A 239 -10.49 5.89 -1.19
C LEU A 239 -10.13 7.38 -1.18
N PRO A 240 -8.85 7.75 -1.35
CA PRO A 240 -8.47 9.17 -1.44
C PRO A 240 -9.11 9.89 -2.64
N HIS A 241 -9.46 9.12 -3.69
CA HIS A 241 -10.16 9.57 -4.88
C HIS A 241 -11.61 9.05 -4.81
N PRO A 242 -12.57 9.87 -4.36
CA PRO A 242 -13.93 9.40 -4.07
C PRO A 242 -14.71 8.91 -5.30
N GLU A 243 -14.33 9.34 -6.50
CA GLU A 243 -14.94 8.88 -7.74
C GLU A 243 -14.75 7.37 -8.01
N VAL A 244 -13.72 6.75 -7.41
CA VAL A 244 -13.48 5.31 -7.52
C VAL A 244 -14.67 4.50 -7.03
N ALA A 245 -15.38 4.96 -5.99
CA ALA A 245 -16.58 4.29 -5.49
C ALA A 245 -17.69 4.20 -6.56
N GLN A 246 -17.85 5.25 -7.35
CA GLN A 246 -18.84 5.26 -8.45
C GLN A 246 -18.45 4.30 -9.57
N TYR A 247 -17.15 4.25 -9.92
CA TYR A 247 -16.65 3.30 -10.92
C TYR A 247 -16.79 1.85 -10.47
N MET A 248 -16.57 1.57 -9.18
CA MET A 248 -16.82 0.24 -8.59
C MET A 248 -18.28 -0.16 -8.70
N ALA A 249 -19.20 0.75 -8.37
CA ALA A 249 -20.63 0.49 -8.48
C ALA A 249 -21.02 0.15 -9.92
N LEU A 250 -20.56 0.92 -10.90
CA LEU A 250 -20.80 0.65 -12.31
C LEU A 250 -20.21 -0.71 -12.75
N LYS A 251 -18.97 -1.00 -12.34
CA LYS A 251 -18.33 -2.30 -12.63
C LYS A 251 -19.10 -3.48 -12.05
N ALA A 252 -19.70 -3.31 -10.87
CA ALA A 252 -20.46 -4.37 -10.20
C ALA A 252 -21.83 -4.60 -10.83
N THR A 253 -22.55 -3.53 -11.18
CA THR A 253 -23.96 -3.60 -11.62
C THR A 253 -24.09 -3.70 -13.15
N GLU A 254 -23.18 -3.11 -13.93
CA GLU A 254 -23.25 -3.02 -15.39
C GLU A 254 -21.91 -3.44 -16.03
N ARG A 255 -21.48 -4.68 -15.79
CA ARG A 255 -20.14 -5.18 -16.17
C ARG A 255 -19.81 -4.96 -17.65
N ASP A 256 -20.68 -5.32 -18.56
CA ASP A 256 -20.43 -5.22 -20.00
C ASP A 256 -20.37 -3.76 -20.48
N ARG A 257 -21.20 -2.89 -19.91
CA ARG A 257 -21.14 -1.44 -20.14
C ARG A 257 -19.83 -0.85 -19.66
N TRP A 258 -19.39 -1.24 -18.45
CA TRP A 258 -18.11 -0.83 -17.92
C TRP A 258 -16.93 -1.29 -18.78
N LEU A 259 -16.91 -2.57 -19.21
CA LEU A 259 -15.89 -3.10 -20.13
C LEU A 259 -15.87 -2.36 -21.47
N ALA A 260 -17.04 -2.03 -22.02
CA ALA A 260 -17.12 -1.24 -23.26
C ALA A 260 -16.55 0.18 -23.08
N GLY A 261 -16.79 0.79 -21.92
CA GLY A 261 -16.20 2.08 -21.54
C GLY A 261 -14.68 2.01 -21.42
N MET A 262 -14.15 0.95 -20.79
CA MET A 262 -12.71 0.74 -20.64
C MET A 262 -12.02 0.53 -22.00
N ARG A 263 -12.62 -0.20 -22.93
CA ARG A 263 -12.11 -0.34 -24.32
C ARG A 263 -12.05 1.01 -25.05
N LYS A 264 -13.07 1.86 -24.88
CA LYS A 264 -13.05 3.23 -25.45
C LYS A 264 -11.95 4.09 -24.83
N LEU A 265 -11.77 3.99 -23.52
CA LEU A 265 -10.70 4.69 -22.81
C LEU A 265 -9.33 4.22 -23.31
N GLN A 266 -9.12 2.91 -23.42
CA GLN A 266 -7.89 2.32 -23.93
C GLN A 266 -7.58 2.84 -25.35
N LYS A 267 -8.56 2.82 -26.24
CA LYS A 267 -8.39 3.35 -27.62
C LYS A 267 -7.99 4.82 -27.61
N ARG A 268 -8.59 5.64 -26.74
CA ARG A 268 -8.28 7.07 -26.63
C ARG A 268 -6.87 7.33 -26.13
N VAL A 269 -6.41 6.53 -25.16
CA VAL A 269 -5.12 6.75 -24.49
C VAL A 269 -3.97 6.08 -25.21
N LEU A 270 -4.17 4.87 -25.74
CA LEU A 270 -3.13 4.07 -26.41
C LEU A 270 -3.15 4.18 -27.95
N GLY A 271 -4.22 4.69 -28.52
CA GLY A 271 -4.36 4.77 -29.98
C GLY A 271 -4.62 3.42 -30.66
N VAL A 272 -5.02 2.37 -29.92
CA VAL A 272 -5.23 0.99 -30.42
C VAL A 272 -6.68 0.55 -30.33
#